data_29da17d982f3c8d31aded3eaf6701ee4
#
_entry.id   29da17d982f3c8d31aded3eaf6701ee4
#
_cell.length_a   1.000
_cell.length_b   1.000
_cell.length_c   1.000
_cell.angle_alpha   90.00
_cell.angle_beta   90.00
_cell.angle_gamma   90.00
#
_symmetry.space_group_name_H-M   'P 1'
#
loop_
_entity.id
_entity.type
_entity.pdbx_description
1 polymer ?
#
loop_
_entity_poly.entity_id
_entity_poly.type
_entity_poly.pdbx_seq_one_letter_code
_entity_poly.pdbx_strand_id
1 'polypeptide(L)'
;ILAEDVFALLGDKQSVEILIASSAGLQSTSNGIGNQTKKQYYVRLKRLVDFGLIEKHQSIYKLTSFGSIVYENHLKTMDKIIPNYWQIKSIDVLKSRHDFPPEQKEKIMNEYIETTNMNEVLNATQLSSFSVVKKFDDLIVEVLKIMDNAEKEIYFATRYHDPYVSTKVFEKFSKGVTIHILDGNPEQISVESRLAAIIRTPPNRETAQMVKKITRSPRFDLKRLPELPLSFMVVDGIQVVYDTVNFINPEQFTIAISKYDDTYTAKKFIDYFKTLSKDATTPKLLEEMRVRANR
;
A
#
# COMPACT_ATOMS: atom_id res chain seq x y z
N ILE A 1 21.76 -3.42 19.23
CA ILE A 1 20.51 -3.15 19.98
C ILE A 1 19.59 -4.33 19.72
N LEU A 2 19.17 -5.01 20.78
CA LEU A 2 18.19 -6.10 20.69
C LEU A 2 16.78 -5.54 20.89
N ALA A 3 15.77 -6.16 20.26
CA ALA A 3 14.38 -5.75 20.40
C ALA A 3 13.92 -5.80 21.87
N GLU A 4 14.36 -6.82 22.60
CA GLU A 4 14.08 -7.03 24.03
C GLU A 4 14.52 -5.83 24.88
N ASP A 5 15.67 -5.25 24.59
CA ASP A 5 16.20 -4.08 25.32
C ASP A 5 15.32 -2.84 25.07
N VAL A 6 14.87 -2.66 23.82
CA VAL A 6 13.96 -1.56 23.47
C VAL A 6 12.62 -1.73 24.18
N PHE A 7 12.05 -2.94 24.19
CA PHE A 7 10.81 -3.21 24.91
C PHE A 7 10.96 -3.06 26.42
N ALA A 8 12.08 -3.48 27.01
CA ALA A 8 12.36 -3.24 28.42
C ALA A 8 12.44 -1.74 28.77
N LEU A 9 13.00 -0.94 27.86
CA LEU A 9 13.04 0.51 28.02
C LEU A 9 11.66 1.15 27.91
N LEU A 10 10.83 0.67 26.98
CA LEU A 10 9.44 1.13 26.79
C LEU A 10 8.49 0.58 27.88
N GLY A 11 8.89 -0.42 28.64
CA GLY A 11 8.18 -0.88 29.85
C GLY A 11 8.28 0.08 31.04
N ASP A 12 9.25 1.03 31.01
CA ASP A 12 9.33 2.09 32.03
C ASP A 12 8.49 3.30 31.63
N LYS A 13 7.38 3.51 32.32
CA LYS A 13 6.42 4.59 32.07
C LYS A 13 7.09 5.95 31.90
N GLN A 14 8.09 6.26 32.73
CA GLN A 14 8.75 7.56 32.69
C GLN A 14 9.69 7.72 31.48
N SER A 15 10.28 6.64 30.98
CA SER A 15 11.01 6.63 29.72
C SER A 15 10.08 6.88 28.52
N VAL A 16 8.89 6.28 28.54
CA VAL A 16 7.84 6.50 27.53
C VAL A 16 7.39 7.97 27.52
N GLU A 17 7.15 8.57 28.69
CA GLU A 17 6.77 9.98 28.83
C GLU A 17 7.85 10.91 28.23
N ILE A 18 9.13 10.61 28.44
CA ILE A 18 10.25 11.37 27.84
C ILE A 18 10.27 11.20 26.32
N LEU A 19 10.06 9.98 25.82
CA LEU A 19 10.01 9.69 24.39
C LEU A 19 8.86 10.46 23.70
N ILE A 20 7.67 10.43 24.30
CA ILE A 20 6.49 11.18 23.83
C ILE A 20 6.77 12.68 23.81
N ALA A 21 7.32 13.23 24.88
CA ALA A 21 7.67 14.66 24.94
C ALA A 21 8.71 15.05 23.87
N SER A 22 9.63 14.13 23.53
CA SER A 22 10.63 14.35 22.49
C SER A 22 10.05 14.40 21.08
N SER A 23 8.85 13.89 20.85
CA SER A 23 8.16 14.00 19.55
C SER A 23 7.78 15.45 19.20
N ALA A 24 7.46 16.25 20.19
CA ALA A 24 7.21 17.68 20.04
C ALA A 24 8.46 18.56 20.21
N GLY A 25 9.58 17.95 20.60
CA GLY A 25 10.83 18.64 20.93
C GLY A 25 10.95 18.97 22.41
N LEU A 26 11.78 18.21 23.12
CA LEU A 26 11.99 18.33 24.57
C LEU A 26 13.20 19.22 24.85
N GLN A 27 13.02 20.31 25.57
CA GLN A 27 14.12 21.19 25.96
C GLN A 27 15.06 20.54 26.98
N SER A 28 16.36 20.66 26.78
CA SER A 28 17.39 20.07 27.65
C SER A 28 17.41 20.66 29.08
N THR A 29 16.79 21.82 29.26
CA THR A 29 16.70 22.52 30.57
C THR A 29 15.43 22.16 31.35
N SER A 30 14.60 21.22 30.84
CA SER A 30 13.41 20.80 31.56
C SER A 30 13.80 20.16 32.92
N ASN A 31 13.11 20.54 33.96
CA ASN A 31 13.36 20.03 35.34
C ASN A 31 12.85 18.59 35.57
N GLY A 32 12.64 17.82 34.47
CA GLY A 32 12.06 16.49 34.52
C GLY A 32 10.61 16.50 34.05
N ILE A 33 10.10 15.31 33.76
CA ILE A 33 8.72 15.05 33.38
C ILE A 33 8.12 14.13 34.47
N GLY A 34 6.96 14.50 34.98
CA GLY A 34 6.31 13.72 36.04
C GLY A 34 7.01 13.79 37.41
N ASN A 35 6.71 12.82 38.30
CA ASN A 35 7.25 12.75 39.68
C ASN A 35 8.62 12.04 39.76
N GLN A 36 9.61 12.49 39.01
CA GLN A 36 10.95 11.90 39.05
C GLN A 36 12.01 12.90 39.51
N THR A 37 13.05 12.38 40.18
CA THR A 37 14.20 13.22 40.54
C THR A 37 15.00 13.59 39.27
N LYS A 38 15.69 14.70 39.33
CA LYS A 38 16.55 15.17 38.23
C LYS A 38 17.56 14.10 37.80
N LYS A 39 18.14 13.37 38.74
CA LYS A 39 19.08 12.26 38.46
C LYS A 39 18.40 11.12 37.69
N GLN A 40 17.21 10.70 38.11
CA GLN A 40 16.44 9.65 37.42
C GLN A 40 16.05 10.06 36.01
N TYR A 41 15.63 11.31 35.82
CA TYR A 41 15.32 11.87 34.52
C TYR A 41 16.53 11.78 33.56
N TYR A 42 17.70 12.26 33.99
CA TYR A 42 18.89 12.21 33.12
C TYR A 42 19.38 10.80 32.82
N VAL A 43 19.23 9.85 33.73
CA VAL A 43 19.57 8.45 33.49
C VAL A 43 18.68 7.87 32.37
N ARG A 44 17.37 8.12 32.40
CA ARG A 44 16.42 7.66 31.39
C ARG A 44 16.65 8.35 30.04
N LEU A 45 16.84 9.66 30.08
CA LEU A 45 17.14 10.45 28.89
C LEU A 45 18.40 9.93 28.19
N LYS A 46 19.45 9.67 28.96
CA LYS A 46 20.70 9.09 28.43
C LYS A 46 20.46 7.72 27.82
N ARG A 47 19.70 6.85 28.48
CA ARG A 47 19.36 5.52 27.93
C ARG A 47 18.61 5.64 26.60
N LEU A 48 17.63 6.54 26.47
CA LEU A 48 16.92 6.77 25.23
C LEU A 48 17.85 7.26 24.09
N VAL A 49 18.86 8.09 24.42
CA VAL A 49 19.89 8.51 23.48
C VAL A 49 20.81 7.34 23.10
N ASP A 50 21.29 6.58 24.08
CA ASP A 50 22.21 5.45 23.87
C ASP A 50 21.55 4.34 23.02
N PHE A 51 20.22 4.19 23.12
CA PHE A 51 19.43 3.30 22.27
C PHE A 51 19.02 3.92 20.92
N GLY A 52 19.45 5.13 20.65
CA GLY A 52 19.18 5.79 19.37
C GLY A 52 17.71 6.12 19.12
N LEU A 53 16.88 6.22 20.17
CA LEU A 53 15.47 6.61 20.05
C LEU A 53 15.29 8.12 19.99
N ILE A 54 16.14 8.85 20.69
CA ILE A 54 16.20 10.33 20.66
C ILE A 54 17.61 10.81 20.41
N GLU A 55 17.72 12.01 19.86
CA GLU A 55 18.98 12.68 19.66
C GLU A 55 18.91 14.14 20.11
N LYS A 56 20.06 14.72 20.47
CA LYS A 56 20.15 16.10 20.91
C LYS A 56 20.61 16.99 19.77
N HIS A 57 19.75 17.91 19.36
CA HIS A 57 20.08 19.00 18.45
C HIS A 57 20.13 20.31 19.21
N GLN A 58 21.31 20.88 19.38
CA GLN A 58 21.54 22.10 20.19
C GLN A 58 21.03 21.94 21.64
N SER A 59 19.90 22.56 21.95
CA SER A 59 19.27 22.52 23.28
C SER A 59 17.99 21.70 23.33
N ILE A 60 17.65 20.97 22.25
CA ILE A 60 16.38 20.24 22.13
C ILE A 60 16.66 18.76 21.83
N TYR A 61 15.97 17.89 22.54
CA TYR A 61 15.91 16.46 22.21
C TYR A 61 14.74 16.19 21.28
N LYS A 62 14.98 15.47 20.19
CA LYS A 62 13.99 15.08 19.20
C LYS A 62 14.06 13.57 18.94
N LEU A 63 12.99 13.01 18.41
CA LEU A 63 13.02 11.63 17.93
C LEU A 63 14.00 11.50 16.77
N THR A 64 14.76 10.40 16.77
CA THR A 64 15.47 9.92 15.59
C THR A 64 14.50 9.30 14.60
N SER A 65 14.96 8.89 13.41
CA SER A 65 14.13 8.09 12.50
C SER A 65 13.66 6.79 13.14
N PHE A 66 14.54 6.10 13.89
CA PHE A 66 14.18 4.90 14.64
C PHE A 66 13.17 5.19 15.76
N GLY A 67 13.41 6.27 16.55
CA GLY A 67 12.47 6.71 17.58
C GLY A 67 11.11 7.09 17.03
N SER A 68 11.07 7.73 15.86
CA SER A 68 9.81 8.04 15.17
C SER A 68 9.05 6.79 14.75
N ILE A 69 9.73 5.77 14.22
CA ILE A 69 9.11 4.48 13.88
C ILE A 69 8.51 3.83 15.13
N VAL A 70 9.27 3.78 16.23
CA VAL A 70 8.80 3.20 17.50
C VAL A 70 7.61 3.98 18.06
N TYR A 71 7.65 5.30 18.03
CA TYR A 71 6.56 6.15 18.53
C TYR A 71 5.29 6.00 17.70
N GLU A 72 5.38 6.13 16.38
CA GLU A 72 4.22 6.08 15.49
C GLU A 72 3.60 4.66 15.43
N ASN A 73 4.45 3.66 15.29
CA ASN A 73 3.98 2.29 15.03
C ASN A 73 3.63 1.51 16.30
N HIS A 74 4.16 1.85 17.46
CA HIS A 74 3.88 1.12 18.69
C HIS A 74 3.10 1.95 19.70
N LEU A 75 3.57 3.12 20.09
CA LEU A 75 2.92 3.88 21.15
C LEU A 75 1.58 4.48 20.71
N LYS A 76 1.56 5.20 19.60
CA LYS A 76 0.30 5.77 19.06
C LYS A 76 -0.73 4.70 18.71
N THR A 77 -0.27 3.54 18.28
CA THR A 77 -1.16 2.41 18.00
C THR A 77 -1.77 1.88 19.27
N MET A 78 -0.98 1.68 20.31
CA MET A 78 -1.50 1.25 21.61
C MET A 78 -2.49 2.24 22.20
N ASP A 79 -2.26 3.54 22.04
CA ASP A 79 -3.21 4.58 22.46
C ASP A 79 -4.58 4.48 21.77
N LYS A 80 -4.62 3.94 20.54
CA LYS A 80 -5.87 3.68 19.81
C LYS A 80 -6.51 2.34 20.19
N ILE A 81 -5.70 1.31 20.48
CA ILE A 81 -6.16 -0.04 20.77
C ILE A 81 -6.72 -0.15 22.18
N ILE A 82 -6.01 0.40 23.18
CA ILE A 82 -6.35 0.23 24.60
C ILE A 82 -7.77 0.72 24.93
N PRO A 83 -8.25 1.88 24.46
CA PRO A 83 -9.64 2.31 24.70
C PRO A 83 -10.68 1.34 24.13
N ASN A 84 -10.32 0.58 23.11
CA ASN A 84 -11.20 -0.37 22.43
C ASN A 84 -11.00 -1.83 22.88
N TYR A 85 -10.32 -2.04 24.00
CA TYR A 85 -9.99 -3.39 24.51
C TYR A 85 -11.21 -4.31 24.63
N TRP A 86 -12.31 -3.80 25.19
CA TRP A 86 -13.52 -4.61 25.39
C TRP A 86 -14.24 -4.94 24.08
N GLN A 87 -14.18 -4.05 23.10
CA GLN A 87 -14.72 -4.27 21.75
C GLN A 87 -13.93 -5.38 21.06
N ILE A 88 -12.58 -5.35 21.14
CA ILE A 88 -11.70 -6.39 20.62
C ILE A 88 -12.01 -7.74 21.29
N LYS A 89 -12.19 -7.73 22.62
CA LYS A 89 -12.54 -8.90 23.40
C LYS A 89 -13.89 -9.49 22.99
N SER A 90 -14.87 -8.65 22.63
CA SER A 90 -16.17 -9.11 22.11
C SER A 90 -16.04 -9.85 20.78
N ILE A 91 -15.12 -9.42 19.91
CA ILE A 91 -14.80 -10.13 18.66
C ILE A 91 -14.20 -11.51 18.95
N ASP A 92 -13.29 -11.62 19.94
CA ASP A 92 -12.71 -12.91 20.35
C ASP A 92 -13.78 -13.88 20.85
N VAL A 93 -14.73 -13.38 21.65
CA VAL A 93 -15.86 -14.17 22.14
C VAL A 93 -16.72 -14.65 20.98
N LEU A 94 -17.04 -13.76 20.01
CA LEU A 94 -17.82 -14.14 18.84
C LEU A 94 -17.10 -15.19 17.98
N LYS A 95 -15.79 -15.03 17.78
CA LYS A 95 -14.97 -16.00 17.03
C LYS A 95 -14.97 -17.39 17.70
N SER A 96 -14.94 -17.45 19.01
CA SER A 96 -14.91 -18.71 19.78
C SER A 96 -16.25 -19.46 19.82
N ARG A 97 -17.36 -18.81 19.47
CA ARG A 97 -18.69 -19.43 19.44
C ARG A 97 -18.81 -20.38 18.27
N HIS A 98 -19.17 -21.64 18.53
CA HIS A 98 -19.36 -22.68 17.52
C HIS A 98 -20.81 -22.85 17.06
N ASP A 99 -21.73 -22.24 17.78
CA ASP A 99 -23.17 -22.29 17.54
C ASP A 99 -23.66 -21.33 16.43
N PHE A 100 -22.80 -20.44 15.92
CA PHE A 100 -23.10 -19.57 14.80
C PHE A 100 -22.53 -20.12 13.49
N PRO A 101 -23.30 -20.12 12.39
CA PRO A 101 -22.78 -20.38 11.06
C PRO A 101 -21.68 -19.38 10.67
N PRO A 102 -20.62 -19.81 9.93
CA PRO A 102 -19.51 -18.93 9.55
C PRO A 102 -19.93 -17.62 8.88
N GLU A 103 -20.88 -17.69 7.95
CA GLU A 103 -21.41 -16.52 7.23
C GLU A 103 -22.11 -15.51 8.15
N GLN A 104 -22.85 -16.01 9.16
CA GLN A 104 -23.50 -15.13 10.13
C GLN A 104 -22.50 -14.49 11.07
N LYS A 105 -21.43 -15.21 11.48
CA LYS A 105 -20.34 -14.64 12.27
C LYS A 105 -19.67 -13.48 11.54
N GLU A 106 -19.34 -13.68 10.27
CA GLU A 106 -18.69 -12.66 9.45
C GLU A 106 -19.58 -11.42 9.31
N LYS A 107 -20.87 -11.62 9.04
CA LYS A 107 -21.84 -10.52 8.94
C LYS A 107 -21.92 -9.73 10.25
N ILE A 108 -22.07 -10.40 11.39
CA ILE A 108 -22.16 -9.76 12.72
C ILE A 108 -20.84 -9.03 13.05
N MET A 109 -19.69 -9.64 12.72
CA MET A 109 -18.38 -9.00 12.93
C MET A 109 -18.23 -7.73 12.11
N ASN A 110 -18.62 -7.76 10.85
CA ASN A 110 -18.53 -6.59 9.97
C ASN A 110 -19.45 -5.46 10.44
N GLU A 111 -20.71 -5.77 10.76
CA GLU A 111 -21.66 -4.81 11.33
C GLU A 111 -21.14 -4.22 12.66
N TYR A 112 -20.54 -5.04 13.50
CA TYR A 112 -19.98 -4.59 14.79
C TYR A 112 -18.76 -3.68 14.59
N ILE A 113 -17.87 -4.03 13.66
CA ILE A 113 -16.67 -3.25 13.30
C ILE A 113 -17.09 -1.88 12.74
N GLU A 114 -18.10 -1.85 11.86
CA GLU A 114 -18.62 -0.62 11.28
C GLU A 114 -19.28 0.30 12.31
N THR A 115 -20.15 -0.26 13.17
CA THR A 115 -20.91 0.51 14.17
C THR A 115 -20.04 1.06 15.31
N THR A 116 -18.92 0.41 15.60
CA THR A 116 -18.01 0.82 16.68
C THR A 116 -16.82 1.67 16.21
N ASN A 117 -16.76 2.05 14.94
CA ASN A 117 -15.60 2.72 14.33
C ASN A 117 -14.27 1.96 14.53
N MET A 118 -14.37 0.65 14.77
CA MET A 118 -13.19 -0.21 14.96
C MET A 118 -12.35 -0.34 13.69
N ASN A 119 -12.86 0.07 12.53
CA ASN A 119 -12.09 0.15 11.30
C ASN A 119 -10.82 1.01 11.47
N GLU A 120 -10.89 2.11 12.20
CA GLU A 120 -9.71 2.93 12.48
C GLU A 120 -8.69 2.21 13.37
N VAL A 121 -9.17 1.42 14.34
CA VAL A 121 -8.31 0.64 15.26
C VAL A 121 -7.70 -0.54 14.53
N LEU A 122 -8.50 -1.28 13.77
CA LEU A 122 -8.04 -2.43 12.99
C LEU A 122 -7.12 -2.00 11.84
N ASN A 123 -7.40 -0.87 11.20
CA ASN A 123 -6.52 -0.26 10.21
C ASN A 123 -5.25 0.32 10.83
N ALA A 124 -5.32 0.82 12.07
CA ALA A 124 -4.12 1.22 12.82
C ALA A 124 -3.26 0.04 13.26
N THR A 125 -3.87 -1.14 13.47
CA THR A 125 -3.14 -2.40 13.74
C THR A 125 -2.72 -3.13 12.46
N GLN A 126 -3.36 -2.88 11.33
CA GLN A 126 -2.80 -3.16 10.00
C GLN A 126 -1.71 -2.12 9.68
N LEU A 127 -0.78 -2.01 10.58
CA LEU A 127 0.27 -0.99 10.73
C LEU A 127 1.37 -1.01 9.68
N SER A 128 1.15 -1.64 8.62
CA SER A 128 1.75 -1.28 7.37
C SER A 128 0.60 -0.98 6.41
N SER A 129 0.41 0.28 6.09
CA SER A 129 -0.28 0.68 4.87
C SER A 129 0.34 0.01 3.63
N PHE A 130 1.13 -1.05 3.81
CA PHE A 130 1.71 -1.84 2.73
C PHE A 130 1.70 -3.34 3.07
N SER A 131 1.50 -4.17 2.06
CA SER A 131 1.72 -5.61 2.08
C SER A 131 2.85 -5.98 1.12
N VAL A 132 3.61 -7.03 1.46
CA VAL A 132 4.66 -7.57 0.59
C VAL A 132 4.13 -8.82 -0.09
N VAL A 133 4.05 -8.77 -1.41
CA VAL A 133 3.59 -9.86 -2.26
C VAL A 133 4.80 -10.63 -2.78
N LYS A 134 4.90 -11.90 -2.44
CA LYS A 134 6.10 -12.73 -2.71
C LYS A 134 5.95 -13.67 -3.92
N LYS A 135 4.72 -13.86 -4.41
CA LYS A 135 4.45 -14.76 -5.54
C LYS A 135 3.69 -14.01 -6.62
N PHE A 136 3.93 -14.37 -7.87
CA PHE A 136 3.27 -13.73 -9.00
C PHE A 136 1.75 -13.93 -8.97
N ASP A 137 1.26 -15.12 -8.63
CA ASP A 137 -0.18 -15.38 -8.54
C ASP A 137 -0.86 -14.51 -7.47
N ASP A 138 -0.19 -14.31 -6.32
CA ASP A 138 -0.67 -13.43 -5.26
C ASP A 138 -0.67 -11.96 -5.71
N LEU A 139 0.28 -11.56 -6.59
CA LEU A 139 0.28 -10.22 -7.20
C LEU A 139 -0.96 -10.03 -8.07
N ILE A 140 -1.34 -11.02 -8.89
CA ILE A 140 -2.55 -10.92 -9.72
C ILE A 140 -3.79 -10.77 -8.84
N VAL A 141 -3.91 -11.55 -7.76
CA VAL A 141 -5.02 -11.43 -6.80
C VAL A 141 -5.06 -10.03 -6.18
N GLU A 142 -3.90 -9.50 -5.76
CA GLU A 142 -3.82 -8.17 -5.15
C GLU A 142 -4.17 -7.05 -6.15
N VAL A 143 -3.67 -7.14 -7.38
CA VAL A 143 -4.01 -6.20 -8.47
C VAL A 143 -5.51 -6.20 -8.74
N LEU A 144 -6.14 -7.37 -8.85
CA LEU A 144 -7.58 -7.49 -9.06
C LEU A 144 -8.39 -6.90 -7.90
N LYS A 145 -7.98 -7.16 -6.66
CA LYS A 145 -8.60 -6.61 -5.45
C LYS A 145 -8.54 -5.08 -5.42
N ILE A 146 -7.39 -4.49 -5.73
CA ILE A 146 -7.23 -3.03 -5.77
C ILE A 146 -8.07 -2.44 -6.91
N MET A 147 -8.09 -3.08 -8.09
CA MET A 147 -8.94 -2.66 -9.21
C MET A 147 -10.43 -2.70 -8.86
N ASP A 148 -10.88 -3.64 -8.03
CA ASP A 148 -12.29 -3.73 -7.62
C ASP A 148 -12.76 -2.49 -6.87
N ASN A 149 -11.88 -1.78 -6.20
CA ASN A 149 -12.17 -0.54 -5.49
C ASN A 149 -12.12 0.71 -6.38
N ALA A 150 -11.68 0.60 -7.65
CA ALA A 150 -11.55 1.74 -8.55
C ALA A 150 -12.90 2.38 -8.89
N GLU A 151 -13.04 3.68 -8.66
CA GLU A 151 -14.24 4.48 -8.95
C GLU A 151 -13.97 5.58 -9.97
N LYS A 152 -12.76 6.14 -10.02
CA LYS A 152 -12.42 7.33 -10.82
C LYS A 152 -11.42 7.04 -11.92
N GLU A 153 -10.19 6.62 -11.55
CA GLU A 153 -9.10 6.46 -12.49
C GLU A 153 -8.11 5.37 -12.08
N ILE A 154 -7.51 4.73 -13.08
CA ILE A 154 -6.42 3.76 -12.92
C ILE A 154 -5.25 4.20 -13.80
N TYR A 155 -4.06 4.34 -13.18
CA TYR A 155 -2.77 4.43 -13.87
C TYR A 155 -2.08 3.09 -13.75
N PHE A 156 -1.83 2.43 -14.87
CA PHE A 156 -1.27 1.09 -14.90
C PHE A 156 -0.08 0.99 -15.84
N ALA A 157 1.12 0.91 -15.28
CA ALA A 157 2.35 0.65 -16.01
C ALA A 157 2.73 -0.82 -15.78
N THR A 158 2.81 -1.62 -16.85
CA THR A 158 2.98 -3.07 -16.68
C THR A 158 3.91 -3.71 -17.69
N ARG A 159 4.76 -4.61 -17.19
CA ARG A 159 5.51 -5.61 -17.95
C ARG A 159 4.85 -6.98 -17.92
N TYR A 160 3.69 -7.07 -17.28
CA TYR A 160 2.94 -8.31 -17.10
C TYR A 160 1.71 -8.31 -17.99
N HIS A 161 1.37 -9.46 -18.52
CA HIS A 161 0.16 -9.64 -19.31
C HIS A 161 -0.67 -10.78 -18.72
N ASP A 162 -1.75 -10.42 -18.03
CA ASP A 162 -2.68 -11.39 -17.44
C ASP A 162 -4.09 -11.16 -17.98
N PRO A 163 -4.78 -12.22 -18.46
CA PRO A 163 -6.12 -12.14 -19.02
C PRO A 163 -7.19 -11.69 -18.02
N TYR A 164 -7.07 -12.05 -16.75
CA TYR A 164 -8.03 -11.64 -15.74
C TYR A 164 -7.89 -10.16 -15.43
N VAL A 165 -6.64 -9.67 -15.32
CA VAL A 165 -6.36 -8.23 -15.16
C VAL A 165 -6.88 -7.45 -16.36
N SER A 166 -6.64 -7.94 -17.59
CA SER A 166 -7.16 -7.30 -18.80
C SER A 166 -8.69 -7.27 -18.82
N THR A 167 -9.35 -8.34 -18.44
CA THR A 167 -10.81 -8.39 -18.33
C THR A 167 -11.32 -7.41 -17.29
N LYS A 168 -10.66 -7.30 -16.14
CA LYS A 168 -11.01 -6.36 -15.08
C LYS A 168 -10.84 -4.90 -15.51
N VAL A 169 -9.79 -4.58 -16.26
CA VAL A 169 -9.59 -3.25 -16.87
C VAL A 169 -10.78 -2.88 -17.75
N PHE A 170 -11.23 -3.81 -18.61
CA PHE A 170 -12.40 -3.60 -19.48
C PHE A 170 -13.70 -3.44 -18.70
N GLU A 171 -13.88 -4.22 -17.64
CA GLU A 171 -15.04 -4.10 -16.75
C GLU A 171 -15.08 -2.69 -16.12
N LYS A 172 -13.97 -2.22 -15.56
CA LYS A 172 -13.88 -0.91 -14.90
C LYS A 172 -14.06 0.23 -15.90
N PHE A 173 -13.46 0.15 -17.08
CA PHE A 173 -13.71 1.10 -18.15
C PHE A 173 -15.22 1.17 -18.51
N SER A 174 -15.90 0.04 -18.60
CA SER A 174 -17.35 -0.02 -18.89
C SER A 174 -18.20 0.62 -17.79
N LYS A 175 -17.73 0.59 -16.54
CA LYS A 175 -18.35 1.24 -15.38
C LYS A 175 -18.02 2.74 -15.25
N GLY A 176 -17.25 3.30 -16.17
CA GLY A 176 -16.98 4.74 -16.22
C GLY A 176 -15.61 5.16 -15.74
N VAL A 177 -14.79 4.24 -15.24
CA VAL A 177 -13.43 4.53 -14.78
C VAL A 177 -12.54 4.95 -15.95
N THR A 178 -11.71 5.96 -15.72
CA THR A 178 -10.68 6.40 -16.68
C THR A 178 -9.45 5.51 -16.56
N ILE A 179 -8.94 5.02 -17.68
CA ILE A 179 -7.84 4.05 -17.71
C ILE A 179 -6.65 4.62 -18.48
N HIS A 180 -5.51 4.66 -17.82
CA HIS A 180 -4.22 5.04 -18.41
C HIS A 180 -3.27 3.84 -18.32
N ILE A 181 -2.80 3.34 -19.46
CA ILE A 181 -1.90 2.18 -19.51
C ILE A 181 -0.59 2.56 -20.19
N LEU A 182 0.50 2.19 -19.54
CA LEU A 182 1.82 2.07 -20.14
C LEU A 182 2.18 0.60 -20.25
N ASP A 183 2.20 0.09 -21.45
CA ASP A 183 2.54 -1.30 -21.76
C ASP A 183 4.04 -1.39 -22.08
N GLY A 184 4.75 -2.29 -21.40
CA GLY A 184 6.13 -2.59 -21.72
C GLY A 184 6.26 -3.28 -23.07
N ASN A 185 7.48 -3.35 -23.61
CA ASN A 185 7.73 -4.12 -24.82
C ASN A 185 7.38 -5.61 -24.59
N PRO A 186 6.76 -6.31 -25.56
CA PRO A 186 6.51 -7.74 -25.48
C PRO A 186 7.74 -8.60 -25.11
N GLU A 187 8.95 -8.15 -25.45
CA GLU A 187 10.20 -8.80 -25.07
C GLU A 187 10.51 -8.72 -23.57
N GLN A 188 9.94 -7.75 -22.87
CA GLN A 188 10.06 -7.56 -21.41
C GLN A 188 8.96 -8.28 -20.60
N ILE A 189 8.02 -8.94 -21.28
CA ILE A 189 6.93 -9.65 -20.58
C ILE A 189 7.52 -10.86 -19.86
N SER A 190 7.25 -10.95 -18.56
CA SER A 190 7.74 -12.04 -17.72
C SER A 190 7.33 -13.42 -18.25
N VAL A 191 8.18 -14.42 -18.00
CA VAL A 191 7.88 -15.82 -18.40
C VAL A 191 6.60 -16.32 -17.74
N GLU A 192 6.38 -15.99 -16.48
CA GLU A 192 5.16 -16.34 -15.72
C GLU A 192 3.92 -15.75 -16.37
N SER A 193 4.00 -14.49 -16.78
CA SER A 193 2.91 -13.77 -17.44
C SER A 193 2.60 -14.35 -18.82
N ARG A 194 3.62 -14.73 -19.60
CA ARG A 194 3.44 -15.39 -20.91
C ARG A 194 2.77 -16.76 -20.76
N LEU A 195 3.19 -17.56 -19.77
CA LEU A 195 2.57 -18.86 -19.48
C LEU A 195 1.12 -18.70 -19.02
N ALA A 196 0.86 -17.75 -18.12
CA ALA A 196 -0.50 -17.46 -17.67
C ALA A 196 -1.42 -17.06 -18.83
N ALA A 197 -0.95 -16.23 -19.75
CA ALA A 197 -1.69 -15.83 -20.94
C ALA A 197 -2.04 -17.02 -21.86
N ILE A 198 -1.11 -17.94 -22.07
CA ILE A 198 -1.29 -19.13 -22.93
C ILE A 198 -2.33 -20.07 -22.32
N ILE A 199 -2.31 -20.28 -21.01
CA ILE A 199 -3.19 -21.24 -20.32
C ILE A 199 -4.61 -20.69 -20.19
N ARG A 200 -4.79 -19.37 -20.09
CA ARG A 200 -6.05 -18.74 -19.63
C ARG A 200 -6.91 -18.12 -20.74
N THR A 201 -6.47 -18.09 -22.00
CA THR A 201 -7.22 -17.35 -23.05
C THR A 201 -7.74 -18.20 -24.20
N PRO A 202 -9.06 -18.32 -24.37
CA PRO A 202 -9.65 -18.43 -25.70
C PRO A 202 -10.09 -17.02 -26.19
N PRO A 203 -9.88 -16.67 -27.47
CA PRO A 203 -10.36 -15.40 -28.03
C PRO A 203 -11.89 -15.38 -28.09
N ASN A 204 -12.51 -14.37 -27.45
CA ASN A 204 -13.95 -14.21 -27.39
C ASN A 204 -14.41 -13.00 -28.24
N ARG A 205 -15.60 -13.12 -28.90
CA ARG A 205 -16.25 -12.05 -29.69
C ARG A 205 -16.53 -10.79 -28.86
N GLU A 206 -16.83 -10.94 -27.60
CA GLU A 206 -17.07 -9.82 -26.69
C GLU A 206 -15.83 -8.94 -26.50
N THR A 207 -14.64 -9.55 -26.42
CA THR A 207 -13.36 -8.83 -26.35
C THR A 207 -13.15 -7.94 -27.58
N ALA A 208 -13.51 -8.41 -28.78
CA ALA A 208 -13.35 -7.62 -30.01
C ALA A 208 -14.30 -6.40 -30.07
N GLN A 209 -15.54 -6.54 -29.57
CA GLN A 209 -16.48 -5.41 -29.48
C GLN A 209 -16.03 -4.40 -28.41
N MET A 210 -15.48 -4.87 -27.30
CA MET A 210 -14.95 -4.05 -26.24
C MET A 210 -13.73 -3.24 -26.71
N VAL A 211 -12.79 -3.86 -27.43
CA VAL A 211 -11.65 -3.19 -28.05
C VAL A 211 -12.12 -2.04 -28.95
N LYS A 212 -13.20 -2.24 -29.72
CA LYS A 212 -13.77 -1.19 -30.56
C LYS A 212 -14.36 0.00 -29.78
N LYS A 213 -14.95 -0.24 -28.60
CA LYS A 213 -15.42 0.84 -27.72
C LYS A 213 -14.28 1.62 -27.10
N ILE A 214 -13.23 0.92 -26.68
CA ILE A 214 -12.05 1.47 -26.02
C ILE A 214 -11.30 2.40 -26.95
N THR A 215 -11.09 1.99 -28.21
CA THR A 215 -10.33 2.78 -29.20
C THR A 215 -10.93 4.15 -29.48
N ARG A 216 -12.24 4.34 -29.24
CA ARG A 216 -12.97 5.58 -29.49
C ARG A 216 -13.12 6.49 -28.29
N SER A 217 -12.76 6.02 -27.11
CA SER A 217 -13.00 6.76 -25.87
C SER A 217 -11.78 7.56 -25.42
N PRO A 218 -11.93 8.84 -25.09
CA PRO A 218 -10.85 9.64 -24.50
C PRO A 218 -10.50 9.19 -23.07
N ARG A 219 -11.37 8.37 -22.45
CA ARG A 219 -11.13 7.81 -21.11
C ARG A 219 -10.23 6.58 -21.12
N PHE A 220 -9.77 6.13 -22.28
CA PHE A 220 -8.85 5.01 -22.40
C PHE A 220 -7.61 5.43 -23.19
N ASP A 221 -6.48 5.54 -22.49
CA ASP A 221 -5.20 5.83 -23.07
C ASP A 221 -4.26 4.64 -22.88
N LEU A 222 -3.81 4.06 -24.00
CA LEU A 222 -2.83 2.97 -24.02
C LEU A 222 -1.64 3.42 -24.84
N LYS A 223 -0.50 3.42 -24.20
CA LYS A 223 0.79 3.70 -24.85
C LYS A 223 1.77 2.57 -24.57
N ARG A 224 2.76 2.44 -25.43
CA ARG A 224 3.85 1.47 -25.30
C ARG A 224 5.16 2.18 -25.08
N LEU A 225 5.90 1.70 -24.06
CA LEU A 225 7.25 2.17 -23.77
C LEU A 225 8.25 1.09 -24.15
N PRO A 226 9.35 1.39 -24.90
CA PRO A 226 10.36 0.41 -25.27
C PRO A 226 10.98 -0.30 -24.08
N GLU A 227 11.27 0.46 -23.01
CA GLU A 227 11.78 -0.05 -21.74
C GLU A 227 10.97 0.52 -20.59
N LEU A 228 10.23 -0.35 -19.92
CA LEU A 228 9.50 -0.01 -18.71
C LEU A 228 10.34 -0.43 -17.49
N PRO A 229 10.83 0.53 -16.67
CA PRO A 229 11.77 0.21 -15.59
C PRO A 229 11.18 -0.68 -14.50
N LEU A 230 9.90 -0.47 -14.15
CA LEU A 230 9.18 -1.27 -13.14
C LEU A 230 7.69 -1.29 -13.48
N SER A 231 6.98 -2.31 -12.99
CA SER A 231 5.53 -2.36 -13.10
C SER A 231 4.88 -1.78 -11.85
N PHE A 232 3.84 -0.96 -12.06
CA PHE A 232 3.07 -0.39 -10.96
C PHE A 232 1.65 -0.07 -11.39
N MET A 233 0.76 0.00 -10.41
CA MET A 233 -0.60 0.48 -10.60
C MET A 233 -0.96 1.46 -9.50
N VAL A 234 -1.65 2.52 -9.86
CA VAL A 234 -2.25 3.47 -8.94
C VAL A 234 -3.75 3.52 -9.21
N VAL A 235 -4.55 3.38 -8.16
CA VAL A 235 -6.01 3.47 -8.23
C VAL A 235 -6.47 4.66 -7.41
N ASP A 236 -7.26 5.53 -8.04
CA ASP A 236 -7.92 6.70 -7.47
C ASP A 236 -7.00 7.66 -6.71
N GLY A 237 -5.70 7.59 -6.97
CA GLY A 237 -4.69 8.42 -6.32
C GLY A 237 -4.42 8.09 -4.84
N ILE A 238 -4.88 6.93 -4.35
CA ILE A 238 -4.75 6.53 -2.94
C ILE A 238 -4.18 5.12 -2.74
N GLN A 239 -4.35 4.22 -3.69
CA GLN A 239 -3.85 2.84 -3.60
C GLN A 239 -2.76 2.62 -4.65
N VAL A 240 -1.67 1.97 -4.23
CA VAL A 240 -0.52 1.72 -5.10
C VAL A 240 -0.05 0.29 -4.94
N VAL A 241 0.20 -0.40 -6.04
CA VAL A 241 0.96 -1.64 -6.07
C VAL A 241 2.11 -1.49 -7.06
N TYR A 242 3.31 -1.90 -6.68
CA TYR A 242 4.48 -1.84 -7.56
C TYR A 242 5.42 -3.01 -7.30
N ASP A 243 6.06 -3.50 -8.36
CA ASP A 243 7.07 -4.54 -8.27
C ASP A 243 8.44 -3.96 -7.89
N THR A 244 9.36 -4.85 -7.53
CA THR A 244 10.77 -4.50 -7.37
C THR A 244 11.55 -5.08 -8.54
N VAL A 245 12.51 -4.29 -9.03
CA VAL A 245 13.35 -4.73 -10.15
C VAL A 245 14.27 -5.87 -9.71
N ASN A 246 14.24 -6.98 -10.44
CA ASN A 246 15.25 -8.02 -10.34
C ASN A 246 16.46 -7.62 -11.19
N PHE A 247 17.54 -7.18 -10.55
CA PHE A 247 18.75 -6.72 -11.26
C PHE A 247 19.50 -7.84 -11.98
N ILE A 248 19.28 -9.10 -11.58
CA ILE A 248 19.94 -10.26 -12.21
C ILE A 248 19.13 -10.74 -13.41
N ASN A 249 17.80 -10.77 -13.27
CA ASN A 249 16.88 -11.16 -14.33
C ASN A 249 15.66 -10.24 -14.35
N PRO A 250 15.73 -9.11 -15.09
CA PRO A 250 14.66 -8.10 -15.10
C PRO A 250 13.29 -8.59 -15.56
N GLU A 251 13.25 -9.72 -16.29
CA GLU A 251 11.99 -10.33 -16.76
C GLU A 251 11.29 -11.15 -15.67
N GLN A 252 12.01 -11.49 -14.60
CA GLN A 252 11.49 -12.35 -13.54
C GLN A 252 10.88 -11.51 -12.41
N PHE A 253 9.67 -11.86 -12.02
CA PHE A 253 9.04 -11.30 -10.82
C PHE A 253 9.83 -11.72 -9.56
N THR A 254 10.06 -10.79 -8.66
CA THR A 254 10.74 -11.04 -7.38
C THR A 254 9.77 -10.85 -6.23
N ILE A 255 9.35 -9.62 -6.00
CA ILE A 255 8.36 -9.24 -5.00
C ILE A 255 7.63 -7.98 -5.48
N ALA A 256 6.43 -7.76 -4.95
CA ALA A 256 5.75 -6.49 -5.09
C ALA A 256 5.36 -5.93 -3.72
N ILE A 257 5.17 -4.62 -3.68
CA ILE A 257 4.70 -3.89 -2.50
C ILE A 257 3.37 -3.25 -2.86
N SER A 258 2.36 -3.54 -2.04
CA SER A 258 1.04 -2.90 -2.14
C SER A 258 0.86 -1.94 -0.98
N LYS A 259 0.45 -0.70 -1.27
CA LYS A 259 0.17 0.35 -0.29
C LYS A 259 -1.25 0.83 -0.43
N TYR A 260 -1.92 0.97 0.70
CA TYR A 260 -3.29 1.47 0.81
C TYR A 260 -3.28 2.84 1.49
N ASP A 261 -4.21 3.71 1.09
CA ASP A 261 -4.42 5.05 1.68
C ASP A 261 -3.15 5.92 1.73
N ASP A 262 -2.24 5.73 0.77
CA ASP A 262 -1.00 6.48 0.67
C ASP A 262 -1.03 7.46 -0.52
N THR A 263 -1.70 8.59 -0.31
CA THR A 263 -1.83 9.66 -1.32
C THR A 263 -0.48 10.24 -1.75
N TYR A 264 0.51 10.27 -0.86
CA TYR A 264 1.83 10.80 -1.17
C TYR A 264 2.57 9.89 -2.16
N THR A 265 2.63 8.59 -1.86
CA THR A 265 3.24 7.61 -2.77
C THR A 265 2.46 7.53 -4.09
N ALA A 266 1.13 7.50 -4.04
CA ALA A 266 0.27 7.49 -5.22
C ALA A 266 0.57 8.67 -6.16
N LYS A 267 0.64 9.89 -5.60
CA LYS A 267 0.99 11.10 -6.38
C LYS A 267 2.36 10.98 -7.06
N LYS A 268 3.38 10.47 -6.35
CA LYS A 268 4.71 10.26 -6.92
C LYS A 268 4.70 9.28 -8.10
N PHE A 269 3.94 8.18 -7.99
CA PHE A 269 3.80 7.23 -9.09
C PHE A 269 2.99 7.79 -10.26
N ILE A 270 1.96 8.61 -10.02
CA ILE A 270 1.23 9.31 -11.09
C ILE A 270 2.15 10.30 -11.83
N ASP A 271 2.95 11.08 -11.10
CA ASP A 271 3.90 12.02 -11.71
C ASP A 271 4.97 11.27 -12.51
N TYR A 272 5.43 10.13 -11.99
CA TYR A 272 6.35 9.24 -12.70
C TYR A 272 5.72 8.64 -13.95
N PHE A 273 4.47 8.15 -13.88
CA PHE A 273 3.71 7.68 -15.04
C PHE A 273 3.63 8.74 -16.13
N LYS A 274 3.28 9.99 -15.77
CA LYS A 274 3.21 11.11 -16.71
C LYS A 274 4.57 11.42 -17.36
N THR A 275 5.65 11.25 -16.62
CA THR A 275 7.01 11.42 -17.16
C THR A 275 7.32 10.34 -18.18
N LEU A 276 7.11 9.08 -17.85
CA LEU A 276 7.31 7.94 -18.75
C LEU A 276 6.42 8.03 -20.00
N SER A 277 5.20 8.56 -19.86
CA SER A 277 4.23 8.71 -20.96
C SER A 277 4.70 9.68 -22.05
N LYS A 278 5.68 10.56 -21.79
CA LYS A 278 6.22 11.49 -22.80
C LYS A 278 7.03 10.75 -23.86
N ASP A 279 7.73 9.69 -23.46
CA ASP A 279 8.59 8.88 -24.35
C ASP A 279 7.85 7.66 -24.92
N ALA A 280 6.60 7.46 -24.49
CA ALA A 280 5.78 6.35 -24.92
C ALA A 280 4.99 6.66 -26.19
N THR A 281 4.82 5.64 -27.04
CA THR A 281 4.10 5.75 -28.32
C THR A 281 2.78 5.00 -28.30
N THR A 282 1.78 5.49 -29.01
CA THR A 282 0.53 4.74 -29.23
C THR A 282 0.82 3.53 -30.14
N PRO A 283 0.38 2.31 -29.79
CA PRO A 283 0.54 1.14 -30.65
C PRO A 283 -0.08 1.37 -32.05
N LYS A 284 0.66 1.06 -33.12
CA LYS A 284 0.20 1.27 -34.52
C LYS A 284 -1.21 0.71 -34.79
N LEU A 285 -1.49 -0.49 -34.29
CA LEU A 285 -2.81 -1.09 -34.44
C LEU A 285 -3.92 -0.21 -33.85
N LEU A 286 -3.68 0.41 -32.72
CA LEU A 286 -4.64 1.29 -32.04
C LEU A 286 -4.83 2.61 -32.83
N GLU A 287 -3.78 3.16 -33.41
CA GLU A 287 -3.84 4.32 -34.28
C GLU A 287 -4.65 4.02 -35.54
N GLU A 288 -4.38 2.92 -36.23
CA GLU A 288 -5.14 2.48 -37.41
C GLU A 288 -6.62 2.28 -37.09
N MET A 289 -6.94 1.67 -35.92
CA MET A 289 -8.31 1.50 -35.49
C MET A 289 -9.01 2.82 -35.17
N ARG A 290 -8.33 3.80 -34.58
CA ARG A 290 -8.83 5.16 -34.35
C ARG A 290 -9.11 5.89 -35.65
N VAL A 291 -8.20 5.81 -36.62
CA VAL A 291 -8.39 6.41 -37.95
C VAL A 291 -9.58 5.81 -38.68
N ARG A 292 -9.73 4.48 -38.68
CA ARG A 292 -10.90 3.80 -39.28
C ARG A 292 -12.22 4.07 -38.57
N ALA A 293 -12.16 4.44 -37.30
CA ALA A 293 -13.35 4.72 -36.50
C ALA A 293 -13.89 6.15 -36.69
N ASN A 294 -13.03 7.06 -37.19
CA ASN A 294 -13.34 8.48 -37.46
C ASN A 294 -13.70 8.71 -38.92
N ARG A 295 -13.63 7.70 -39.76
CA ARG A 295 -14.16 7.67 -41.15
C ARG A 295 -15.53 6.99 -41.18
#